data_f56790b5f0bba252d766f1e277d2a020
#
_entry.id   f56790b5f0bba252d766f1e277d2a020
#
_cell.length_a   1.000
_cell.length_b   1.000
_cell.length_c   1.000
_cell.angle_alpha   90.00
_cell.angle_beta   90.00
_cell.angle_gamma   90.00
#
_symmetry.space_group_name_H-M   'P 1'
#
loop_
_entity.id
_entity.type
_entity.pdbx_description
1 polymer ?
#
loop_
_entity_poly.entity_id
_entity_poly.type
_entity_poly.pdbx_seq_one_letter_code
_entity_poly.pdbx_strand_id
1 'polypeptide(L)'
;ISHRKLEDTTGNIYNQSTSSEDKYSFTSQVLIARKINSDISLQIAPTFIHRAHNSLTDDPNNQFAIAFGARHKISNHASIVSEYFYVANPLKSIETYNVFMVGVNWELGDLLLQFQITNARNFADDTFITQTTNNFNAKDGNFHFGFNATWVLQTKKKKLK
;
A
#
# COMPACT_ATOMS: atom_id res chain seq x y z
N ILE A 1 -2.84 9.27 8.40
CA ILE A 1 -3.76 10.37 8.01
C ILE A 1 -3.17 11.01 6.79
N SER A 2 -3.85 10.92 5.66
CA SER A 2 -3.43 11.53 4.40
C SER A 2 -4.24 12.80 4.12
N HIS A 3 -3.58 13.80 3.54
CA HIS A 3 -4.20 15.06 3.15
C HIS A 3 -4.29 15.12 1.62
N ARG A 4 -5.51 15.21 1.07
CA ARG A 4 -5.73 15.28 -0.38
C ARG A 4 -6.01 16.71 -0.81
N LYS A 5 -5.31 17.15 -1.87
CA LYS A 5 -5.65 18.37 -2.60
C LYS A 5 -6.55 17.99 -3.78
N LEU A 6 -7.77 18.50 -3.79
CA LEU A 6 -8.69 18.34 -4.91
C LEU A 6 -8.34 19.38 -5.98
N GLU A 7 -7.94 18.93 -7.16
CA GLU A 7 -7.77 19.75 -8.36
C GLU A 7 -8.76 19.29 -9.43
N ASP A 8 -9.46 20.22 -10.03
CA ASP A 8 -10.31 19.96 -11.18
C ASP A 8 -9.45 19.77 -12.44
N THR A 9 -9.86 18.87 -13.32
CA THR A 9 -9.22 18.60 -14.62
C THR A 9 -9.25 19.79 -15.60
N THR A 10 -10.06 20.79 -15.32
CA THR A 10 -10.17 22.02 -16.14
C THR A 10 -9.34 23.20 -15.62
N GLY A 11 -8.57 23.01 -14.54
CA GLY A 11 -7.74 24.07 -13.95
C GLY A 11 -8.53 25.16 -13.23
N ASN A 12 -9.84 25.05 -13.10
CA ASN A 12 -10.65 25.93 -12.29
C ASN A 12 -10.56 25.49 -10.83
N ILE A 13 -10.02 26.36 -10.00
CA ILE A 13 -10.10 26.22 -8.55
C ILE A 13 -11.56 26.48 -8.19
N TYR A 14 -12.34 25.44 -8.00
CA TYR A 14 -13.68 25.60 -7.41
C TYR A 14 -13.50 26.14 -6.00
N ASN A 15 -13.90 27.38 -5.78
CA ASN A 15 -14.14 27.99 -4.48
C ASN A 15 -15.40 27.39 -3.84
N GLN A 16 -15.55 26.08 -3.81
CA GLN A 16 -16.35 25.47 -2.78
C GLN A 16 -15.52 25.56 -1.49
N SER A 17 -16.07 26.20 -0.50
CA SER A 17 -15.57 26.23 0.86
C SER A 17 -15.61 24.78 1.43
N THR A 18 -14.70 23.96 0.96
CA THR A 18 -14.47 22.62 1.48
C THR A 18 -13.88 22.82 2.86
N SER A 19 -14.62 22.43 3.87
CA SER A 19 -14.12 22.41 5.25
C SER A 19 -12.80 21.68 5.27
N SER A 20 -11.87 22.07 6.14
CA SER A 20 -10.61 21.35 6.30
C SER A 20 -10.84 19.88 6.66
N GLU A 21 -11.98 19.56 7.27
CA GLU A 21 -12.41 18.22 7.64
C GLU A 21 -12.70 17.32 6.43
N ASP A 22 -13.16 17.90 5.31
CA ASP A 22 -13.49 17.15 4.08
C ASP A 22 -12.24 16.58 3.35
N LYS A 23 -11.04 17.00 3.77
CA LYS A 23 -9.77 16.62 3.14
C LYS A 23 -9.09 15.42 3.80
N TYR A 24 -9.66 14.89 4.88
CA TYR A 24 -9.04 13.79 5.62
C TYR A 24 -9.52 12.44 5.13
N SER A 25 -8.59 11.51 5.10
CA SER A 25 -8.86 10.10 4.95
C SER A 25 -8.22 9.35 6.13
N PHE A 26 -8.90 8.33 6.59
CA PHE A 26 -8.47 7.48 7.69
C PHE A 26 -8.38 6.04 7.23
N THR A 27 -7.23 5.41 7.45
CA THR A 27 -7.01 3.99 7.17
C THR A 27 -6.69 3.26 8.46
N SER A 28 -7.41 2.18 8.74
CA SER A 28 -7.16 1.26 9.85
C SER A 28 -6.94 -0.14 9.31
N GLN A 29 -5.85 -0.77 9.72
CA GLN A 29 -5.46 -2.11 9.28
C GLN A 29 -5.06 -2.97 10.47
N VAL A 30 -5.50 -4.24 10.46
CA VAL A 30 -5.07 -5.25 11.43
C VAL A 30 -4.23 -6.28 10.69
N LEU A 31 -2.98 -6.46 11.12
CA LEU A 31 -2.07 -7.44 10.52
C LEU A 31 -2.09 -8.74 11.32
N ILE A 32 -2.39 -9.84 10.65
CA ILE A 32 -2.35 -11.19 11.19
C ILE A 32 -1.35 -11.98 10.35
N ALA A 33 -0.20 -12.30 10.94
CA ALA A 33 0.87 -13.00 10.24
C ALA A 33 1.17 -14.34 10.92
N ARG A 34 1.45 -15.36 10.12
CA ARG A 34 1.84 -16.68 10.60
C ARG A 34 3.03 -17.22 9.82
N LYS A 35 4.01 -17.70 10.54
CA LYS A 35 5.10 -18.50 9.99
C LYS A 35 4.61 -19.93 9.81
N ILE A 36 4.56 -20.41 8.57
CA ILE A 36 4.09 -21.75 8.22
C ILE A 36 5.21 -22.78 8.44
N ASN A 37 6.42 -22.45 7.98
CA ASN A 37 7.63 -23.23 8.18
C ASN A 37 8.86 -22.31 8.25
N SER A 38 10.10 -22.85 8.17
CA SER A 38 11.35 -22.06 8.21
C SER A 38 11.43 -21.01 7.10
N ASP A 39 10.81 -21.29 5.97
CA ASP A 39 11.03 -20.52 4.74
C ASP A 39 9.80 -19.73 4.28
N ILE A 40 8.59 -20.15 4.70
CA ILE A 40 7.33 -19.57 4.27
C ILE A 40 6.61 -18.90 5.43
N SER A 41 6.24 -17.64 5.22
CA SER A 41 5.34 -16.88 6.10
C SER A 41 4.19 -16.30 5.28
N LEU A 42 3.00 -16.32 5.85
CA LEU A 42 1.79 -15.75 5.26
C LEU A 42 1.24 -14.66 6.16
N GLN A 43 0.59 -13.69 5.55
CA GLN A 43 -0.07 -12.57 6.22
C GLN A 43 -1.43 -12.32 5.60
N ILE A 44 -2.38 -11.95 6.43
CA ILE A 44 -3.67 -11.40 6.03
C ILE A 44 -3.88 -10.09 6.77
N ALA A 45 -4.37 -9.07 6.08
CA ALA A 45 -4.56 -7.76 6.68
C ALA A 45 -5.90 -7.15 6.25
N PRO A 46 -7.00 -7.40 7.00
CA PRO A 46 -8.24 -6.66 6.81
C PRO A 46 -8.00 -5.18 7.06
N THR A 47 -8.50 -4.36 6.15
CA THR A 47 -8.27 -2.92 6.09
C THR A 47 -9.60 -2.20 5.93
N PHE A 48 -9.82 -1.19 6.75
CA PHE A 48 -10.94 -0.26 6.66
C PHE A 48 -10.42 1.12 6.28
N ILE A 49 -11.06 1.74 5.29
CA ILE A 49 -10.70 3.06 4.79
C ILE A 49 -11.94 3.94 4.84
N HIS A 50 -11.84 5.08 5.51
CA HIS A 50 -12.88 6.10 5.58
C HIS A 50 -12.38 7.39 4.95
N ARG A 51 -13.20 7.98 4.06
CA ARG A 51 -12.97 9.31 3.49
C ARG A 51 -14.08 10.24 3.91
N ALA A 52 -13.73 11.38 4.47
CA ALA A 52 -14.71 12.37 4.91
C ALA A 52 -15.54 12.91 3.74
N HIS A 53 -14.92 13.07 2.56
CA HIS A 53 -15.60 13.53 1.35
C HIS A 53 -15.13 12.77 0.11
N ASN A 54 -16.07 12.32 -0.71
CA ASN A 54 -15.81 11.83 -2.06
C ASN A 54 -16.20 12.92 -3.07
N SER A 55 -15.36 13.07 -4.09
CA SER A 55 -15.54 14.09 -5.13
C SER A 55 -16.82 13.89 -5.94
N LEU A 56 -17.39 12.67 -5.91
CA LEU A 56 -18.60 12.29 -6.61
C LEU A 56 -19.56 11.60 -5.65
N THR A 57 -20.84 11.92 -5.77
CA THR A 57 -21.91 11.51 -4.84
C THR A 57 -22.15 10.00 -4.78
N ASP A 58 -21.71 9.24 -5.80
CA ASP A 58 -21.95 7.80 -5.90
C ASP A 58 -20.82 6.94 -5.33
N ASP A 59 -19.69 7.52 -4.95
CA ASP A 59 -18.57 6.79 -4.40
C ASP A 59 -18.76 6.48 -2.91
N PRO A 60 -18.40 5.27 -2.46
CA PRO A 60 -18.52 4.92 -1.06
C PRO A 60 -17.50 5.70 -0.21
N ASN A 61 -17.97 6.35 0.87
CA ASN A 61 -17.10 6.98 1.87
C ASN A 61 -16.31 5.96 2.68
N ASN A 62 -16.91 4.77 2.86
CA ASN A 62 -16.30 3.66 3.59
C ASN A 62 -15.97 2.54 2.62
N GLN A 63 -14.72 2.12 2.62
CA GLN A 63 -14.24 1.01 1.81
C GLN A 63 -13.59 -0.06 2.67
N PHE A 64 -13.79 -1.32 2.26
CA PHE A 64 -13.18 -2.48 2.90
C PHE A 64 -12.25 -3.16 1.91
N ALA A 65 -11.07 -3.49 2.38
CA ALA A 65 -10.09 -4.25 1.63
C ALA A 65 -9.49 -5.36 2.49
N ILE A 66 -8.95 -6.38 1.84
CA ILE A 66 -8.19 -7.44 2.50
C ILE A 66 -6.89 -7.58 1.73
N ALA A 67 -5.76 -7.43 2.43
CA ALA A 67 -4.46 -7.74 1.89
C ALA A 67 -4.07 -9.19 2.22
N PHE A 68 -3.48 -9.86 1.24
CA PHE A 68 -2.85 -11.17 1.38
C PHE A 68 -1.37 -11.00 1.08
N GLY A 69 -0.52 -11.32 2.06
CA GLY A 69 0.92 -11.24 1.94
C GLY A 69 1.55 -12.63 2.03
N ALA A 70 2.60 -12.86 1.24
CA ALA A 70 3.43 -14.04 1.33
C ALA A 70 4.91 -13.66 1.28
N ARG A 71 5.71 -14.35 2.09
CA ARG A 71 7.18 -14.28 2.05
C ARG A 71 7.72 -15.69 1.92
N HIS A 72 8.60 -15.89 0.93
CA HIS A 72 9.33 -17.14 0.75
C HIS A 72 10.84 -16.85 0.82
N LYS A 73 11.49 -17.42 1.81
CA LYS A 73 12.93 -17.33 1.99
C LYS A 73 13.62 -18.24 0.96
N ILE A 74 14.44 -17.66 0.08
CA ILE A 74 15.16 -18.39 -0.96
C ILE A 74 16.64 -18.62 -0.61
N SER A 75 17.16 -17.85 0.35
CA SER A 75 18.50 -18.04 0.91
C SER A 75 18.56 -17.47 2.33
N ASN A 76 19.73 -17.58 2.97
CA ASN A 76 19.94 -16.98 4.30
C ASN A 76 19.79 -15.45 4.31
N HIS A 77 19.98 -14.82 3.16
CA HIS A 77 19.99 -13.36 3.02
C HIS A 77 18.95 -12.84 2.04
N ALA A 78 18.20 -13.71 1.36
CA ALA A 78 17.24 -13.28 0.36
C ALA A 78 15.87 -13.95 0.53
N SER A 79 14.82 -13.18 0.31
CA SER A 79 13.44 -13.69 0.27
C SER A 79 12.64 -12.99 -0.82
N ILE A 80 11.74 -13.75 -1.46
CA ILE A 80 10.70 -13.22 -2.32
C ILE A 80 9.52 -12.83 -1.44
N VAL A 81 8.94 -11.68 -1.72
CA VAL A 81 7.72 -11.18 -1.08
C VAL A 81 6.67 -10.88 -2.13
N SER A 82 5.42 -11.13 -1.81
CA SER A 82 4.30 -10.75 -2.66
C SER A 82 3.14 -10.28 -1.80
N GLU A 83 2.39 -9.30 -2.32
CA GLU A 83 1.17 -8.81 -1.70
C GLU A 83 0.09 -8.61 -2.74
N TYR A 84 -1.15 -8.88 -2.35
CA TYR A 84 -2.33 -8.66 -3.14
C TYR A 84 -3.42 -8.04 -2.29
N PHE A 85 -3.98 -6.92 -2.76
CA PHE A 85 -5.06 -6.21 -2.08
C PHE A 85 -6.36 -6.40 -2.86
N TYR A 86 -7.34 -7.00 -2.22
CA TYR A 86 -8.69 -7.12 -2.74
C TYR A 86 -9.58 -6.06 -2.11
N VAL A 87 -10.22 -5.22 -2.94
CA VAL A 87 -11.17 -4.19 -2.50
C VAL A 87 -12.59 -4.70 -2.70
N ALA A 88 -13.35 -4.84 -1.60
CA ALA A 88 -14.70 -5.41 -1.64
C ALA A 88 -15.73 -4.45 -2.26
N ASN A 89 -15.58 -3.16 -2.05
CA ASN A 89 -16.46 -2.11 -2.56
C ASN A 89 -15.63 -1.00 -3.23
N PRO A 90 -15.19 -1.21 -4.49
CA PRO A 90 -14.37 -0.25 -5.21
C PRO A 90 -15.14 1.06 -5.50
N LEU A 91 -14.42 2.09 -5.91
CA LEU A 91 -15.01 3.34 -6.39
C LEU A 91 -15.83 3.06 -7.66
N LYS A 92 -16.91 3.82 -7.84
CA LYS A 92 -17.78 3.72 -9.02
C LYS A 92 -17.45 4.78 -10.07
N SER A 93 -16.85 5.89 -9.64
CA SER A 93 -16.53 7.04 -10.49
C SER A 93 -15.34 6.82 -11.40
N ILE A 94 -14.45 5.90 -11.03
CA ILE A 94 -13.25 5.55 -11.80
C ILE A 94 -13.09 4.03 -11.87
N GLU A 95 -12.59 3.55 -13.00
CA GLU A 95 -12.20 2.14 -13.11
C GLU A 95 -10.95 1.91 -12.28
N THR A 96 -11.04 0.99 -11.32
CA THR A 96 -9.93 0.65 -10.42
C THR A 96 -9.63 -0.84 -10.47
N TYR A 97 -8.37 -1.17 -10.31
CA TYR A 97 -7.86 -2.53 -10.29
C TYR A 97 -7.31 -2.86 -8.90
N ASN A 98 -7.41 -4.12 -8.54
CA ASN A 98 -6.77 -4.62 -7.32
C ASN A 98 -5.25 -4.46 -7.41
N VAL A 99 -4.62 -4.15 -6.29
CA VAL A 99 -3.17 -3.97 -6.23
C VAL A 99 -2.49 -5.32 -6.09
N PHE A 100 -1.48 -5.52 -6.91
CA PHE A 100 -0.56 -6.63 -6.79
C PHE A 100 0.88 -6.11 -6.70
N MET A 101 1.66 -6.69 -5.82
CA MET A 101 3.08 -6.40 -5.66
C MET A 101 3.87 -7.70 -5.56
N VAL A 102 5.02 -7.72 -6.21
CA VAL A 102 6.05 -8.75 -6.01
C VAL A 102 7.40 -8.09 -5.84
N GLY A 103 8.22 -8.62 -4.94
CA GLY A 103 9.51 -8.03 -4.65
C GLY A 103 10.52 -9.02 -4.11
N VAL A 104 11.75 -8.53 -3.95
CA VAL A 104 12.86 -9.24 -3.35
C VAL A 104 13.40 -8.42 -2.19
N ASN A 105 13.49 -9.03 -1.02
CA ASN A 105 14.20 -8.50 0.13
C ASN A 105 15.59 -9.12 0.19
N TRP A 106 16.60 -8.28 0.34
CA TRP A 106 17.98 -8.70 0.46
C TRP A 106 18.60 -8.14 1.74
N GLU A 107 18.98 -9.03 2.66
CA GLU A 107 19.55 -8.71 3.97
C GLU A 107 21.09 -8.74 3.88
N LEU A 108 21.72 -7.58 4.07
CA LEU A 108 23.16 -7.39 4.05
C LEU A 108 23.63 -6.90 5.43
N GLY A 109 23.72 -7.82 6.39
CA GLY A 109 24.01 -7.46 7.78
C GLY A 109 22.91 -6.59 8.40
N ASP A 110 23.25 -5.34 8.72
CA ASP A 110 22.28 -4.36 9.29
C ASP A 110 21.51 -3.59 8.22
N LEU A 111 21.76 -3.83 6.93
CA LEU A 111 21.10 -3.19 5.81
C LEU A 111 20.10 -4.16 5.15
N LEU A 112 18.84 -3.75 5.06
CA LEU A 112 17.81 -4.43 4.29
C LEU A 112 17.53 -3.62 3.01
N LEU A 113 17.78 -4.24 1.87
CA LEU A 113 17.39 -3.71 0.56
C LEU A 113 16.12 -4.42 0.10
N GLN A 114 15.16 -3.64 -0.40
CA GLN A 114 13.91 -4.16 -0.93
C GLN A 114 13.70 -3.59 -2.35
N PHE A 115 13.52 -4.47 -3.31
CA PHE A 115 13.16 -4.16 -4.68
C PHE A 115 11.77 -4.71 -4.93
N GLN A 116 10.89 -3.92 -5.54
CA GLN A 116 9.52 -4.35 -5.79
C GLN A 116 8.99 -3.83 -7.11
N ILE A 117 8.07 -4.58 -7.68
CA ILE A 117 7.28 -4.22 -8.87
C ILE A 117 5.82 -4.28 -8.47
N THR A 118 5.06 -3.26 -8.81
CA THR A 118 3.62 -3.15 -8.52
C THR A 118 2.89 -2.43 -9.65
N ASN A 119 1.58 -2.66 -9.77
CA ASN A 119 0.71 -1.86 -10.63
C ASN A 119 0.22 -0.57 -9.95
N ALA A 120 0.44 -0.41 -8.65
CA ALA A 120 0.03 0.80 -7.93
C ALA A 120 1.06 1.92 -8.08
N ARG A 121 0.57 3.13 -8.35
CA ARG A 121 1.39 4.33 -8.51
C ARG A 121 1.47 5.19 -7.26
N ASN A 122 0.42 5.15 -6.45
CA ASN A 122 0.26 6.04 -5.30
C ASN A 122 1.04 5.52 -4.08
N PHE A 123 1.41 6.43 -3.16
CA PHE A 123 2.17 6.10 -1.95
C PHE A 123 1.32 6.15 -0.66
N ALA A 124 0.20 6.87 -0.67
CA ALA A 124 -0.69 6.92 0.49
C ALA A 124 -1.59 5.69 0.51
N ASP A 125 -1.74 5.02 1.65
CA ASP A 125 -2.43 3.74 1.80
C ASP A 125 -3.86 3.76 1.25
N ASP A 126 -4.62 4.83 1.48
CA ASP A 126 -5.98 4.96 0.99
C ASP A 126 -6.06 4.98 -0.53
N THR A 127 -5.16 5.71 -1.19
CA THR A 127 -5.10 5.83 -2.65
C THR A 127 -4.37 4.65 -3.29
N PHE A 128 -3.35 4.11 -2.61
CA PHE A 128 -2.64 2.90 -3.04
C PHE A 128 -3.61 1.72 -3.15
N ILE A 129 -4.41 1.48 -2.12
CA ILE A 129 -5.31 0.32 -2.07
C ILE A 129 -6.50 0.51 -3.00
N THR A 130 -7.13 1.70 -3.03
CA THR A 130 -8.47 1.87 -3.59
C THR A 130 -8.55 2.70 -4.86
N GLN A 131 -7.45 3.33 -5.31
CA GLN A 131 -7.42 4.21 -6.49
C GLN A 131 -6.34 3.83 -7.50
N THR A 132 -5.99 2.55 -7.56
CA THR A 132 -5.07 2.06 -8.58
C THR A 132 -5.81 1.88 -9.89
N THR A 133 -5.48 2.70 -10.89
CA THR A 133 -6.07 2.70 -12.24
C THR A 133 -5.32 1.83 -13.23
N ASN A 134 -4.15 1.34 -12.87
CA ASN A 134 -3.34 0.50 -13.74
C ASN A 134 -3.66 -0.98 -13.51
N ASN A 135 -3.99 -1.70 -14.59
CA ASN A 135 -4.05 -3.16 -14.54
C ASN A 135 -2.63 -3.75 -14.43
N PHE A 136 -2.52 -5.02 -14.05
CA PHE A 136 -1.23 -5.73 -14.00
C PHE A 136 -0.88 -6.34 -15.36
N ASN A 137 -0.90 -5.52 -16.42
CA ASN A 137 -0.59 -5.95 -17.79
C ASN A 137 0.77 -5.38 -18.23
N ALA A 138 1.74 -6.27 -18.46
CA ALA A 138 3.09 -5.90 -18.88
C ALA A 138 3.14 -5.20 -20.24
N LYS A 139 2.16 -5.47 -21.13
CA LYS A 139 2.12 -4.88 -22.47
C LYS A 139 1.75 -3.40 -22.46
N ASP A 140 1.01 -2.97 -21.45
CA ASP A 140 0.53 -1.59 -21.34
C ASP A 140 1.50 -0.69 -20.57
N GLY A 141 2.64 -1.23 -20.09
CA GLY A 141 3.65 -0.48 -19.36
C GLY A 141 3.20 -0.03 -17.96
N ASN A 142 2.21 -0.70 -17.38
CA ASN A 142 1.54 -0.31 -16.12
C ASN A 142 2.30 -0.74 -14.86
N PHE A 143 3.60 -1.00 -14.96
CA PHE A 143 4.42 -1.39 -13.83
C PHE A 143 5.20 -0.22 -13.26
N HIS A 144 5.21 -0.15 -11.94
CA HIS A 144 6.02 0.77 -11.16
C HIS A 144 7.08 -0.01 -10.41
N PHE A 145 8.31 0.44 -10.50
CA PHE A 145 9.43 -0.11 -9.77
C PHE A 145 9.64 0.70 -8.48
N GLY A 146 9.71 0.00 -7.34
CA GLY A 146 10.00 0.56 -6.04
C GLY A 146 11.31 0.04 -5.48
N PHE A 147 12.04 0.92 -4.79
CA PHE A 147 13.24 0.60 -4.06
C PHE A 147 13.15 1.15 -2.64
N ASN A 148 13.49 0.35 -1.65
CA ASN A 148 13.59 0.75 -0.25
C ASN A 148 14.89 0.24 0.36
N ALA A 149 15.53 1.07 1.18
CA ALA A 149 16.72 0.71 1.95
C ALA A 149 16.48 1.06 3.42
N THR A 150 16.53 0.05 4.26
CA THR A 150 16.34 0.19 5.71
C THR A 150 17.62 -0.20 6.44
N TRP A 151 18.15 0.72 7.24
CA TRP A 151 19.31 0.45 8.08
C TRP A 151 18.86 0.22 9.53
N VAL A 152 19.23 -0.93 10.10
CA VAL A 152 18.92 -1.28 11.49
C VAL A 152 20.05 -0.82 12.39
N LEU A 153 19.83 0.24 13.17
CA LEU A 153 20.79 0.71 14.16
C LEU A 153 20.68 -0.12 15.43
N GLN A 154 21.65 -1.02 15.63
CA GLN A 154 21.76 -1.79 16.88
C GLN A 154 22.51 -0.97 17.94
N THR A 155 21.79 -0.34 18.86
CA THR A 155 22.39 0.25 20.05
C THR A 155 22.81 -0.88 21.01
N LYS A 156 24.09 -1.21 21.04
CA LYS A 156 24.63 -2.16 22.05
C LYS A 156 24.35 -1.59 23.44
N LYS A 157 23.49 -2.24 24.22
CA LYS A 157 23.39 -1.99 25.65
C LYS A 157 24.75 -2.28 26.27
N LYS A 158 25.48 -1.26 26.72
CA LYS A 158 26.67 -1.41 27.55
C LYS A 158 26.24 -2.21 28.78
N LYS A 159 26.69 -3.46 28.92
CA LYS A 159 26.59 -4.17 30.21
C LYS A 159 27.41 -3.37 31.21
N LEU A 160 26.75 -2.68 32.11
CA LEU A 160 27.37 -2.18 33.33
C LEU A 160 27.85 -3.41 34.11
N LYS A 161 29.18 -3.52 34.31
CA LYS A 161 29.79 -4.46 35.22
C LYS A 161 29.56 -4.01 36.64
#